data_422bb5b246d831c62bcb74f4009b7188
#
_entry.id   422bb5b246d831c62bcb74f4009b7188
#
_cell.length_a   1.000
_cell.length_b   1.000
_cell.length_c   1.000
_cell.angle_alpha   90.00
_cell.angle_beta   90.00
_cell.angle_gamma   90.00
#
_symmetry.space_group_name_H-M   'P 1'
#
loop_
_entity.id
_entity.type
_entity.pdbx_description
1 polymer ?
#
loop_
_entity_poly.entity_id
_entity_poly.type
_entity_poly.pdbx_seq_one_letter_code
_entity_poly.pdbx_strand_id
1 'polypeptide(L)'
;MDPLDKAILVSIYSSGFDSGITPYDYFKGRTMIPEDLFNSRLKKLNKLGFVDLTNPVSLSFLGRGSIKVVLVSGVFDILHPGHIHTLKAAKSYGDVLVAVIARTSTARKINSSRVIYHDEILRKELVSSIKFVDVALIGFESSLYRTVEYVKPDIIALGYDQAHGEKEIATNCRKRGIDLQVIRLNTPIPKIKSTSIKEELGTSIYDI
;
A
#
# COMPACT_ATOMS: atom_id res chain seq x y z
N MET A 1 -17.21 -0.58 -15.34
CA MET A 1 -17.21 -1.90 -14.63
C MET A 1 -18.14 -1.80 -13.43
N ASP A 2 -18.90 -2.86 -13.16
CA ASP A 2 -19.75 -2.97 -11.98
C ASP A 2 -18.89 -2.87 -10.69
N PRO A 3 -19.32 -2.10 -9.67
CA PRO A 3 -18.57 -1.94 -8.43
C PRO A 3 -18.24 -3.27 -7.72
N LEU A 4 -19.15 -4.24 -7.76
CA LEU A 4 -18.92 -5.56 -7.19
C LEU A 4 -17.84 -6.33 -7.96
N ASP A 5 -17.88 -6.30 -9.30
CA ASP A 5 -16.86 -6.92 -10.14
C ASP A 5 -15.48 -6.30 -9.85
N LYS A 6 -15.42 -4.97 -9.71
CA LYS A 6 -14.19 -4.27 -9.34
C LYS A 6 -13.68 -4.67 -7.96
N ALA A 7 -14.56 -4.78 -6.96
CA ALA A 7 -14.17 -5.23 -5.61
C ALA A 7 -13.60 -6.66 -5.62
N ILE A 8 -14.11 -7.54 -6.48
CA ILE A 8 -13.56 -8.89 -6.66
C ILE A 8 -12.15 -8.82 -7.27
N LEU A 9 -11.93 -8.01 -8.30
CA LEU A 9 -10.58 -7.84 -8.86
C LEU A 9 -9.60 -7.27 -7.84
N VAL A 10 -10.03 -6.29 -7.03
CA VAL A 10 -9.24 -5.75 -5.92
C VAL A 10 -8.89 -6.85 -4.91
N SER A 11 -9.84 -7.73 -4.57
CA SER A 11 -9.59 -8.82 -3.61
C SER A 11 -8.57 -9.83 -4.13
N ILE A 12 -8.64 -10.20 -5.42
CA ILE A 12 -7.68 -11.10 -6.06
C ILE A 12 -6.28 -10.48 -6.07
N TYR A 13 -6.16 -9.20 -6.43
CA TYR A 13 -4.87 -8.52 -6.41
C TYR A 13 -4.29 -8.46 -5.00
N SER A 14 -5.10 -8.05 -4.02
CA SER A 14 -4.63 -7.80 -2.65
C SER A 14 -4.29 -9.08 -1.89
N SER A 15 -5.06 -10.16 -2.07
CA SER A 15 -4.78 -11.47 -1.46
C SER A 15 -3.50 -12.10 -2.00
N GLY A 16 -3.06 -11.75 -3.21
CA GLY A 16 -1.80 -12.22 -3.78
C GLY A 16 -0.53 -11.81 -3.00
N PHE A 17 -0.64 -10.88 -2.05
CA PHE A 17 0.46 -10.48 -1.17
C PHE A 17 0.48 -11.20 0.19
N ASP A 18 -0.51 -12.04 0.46
CA ASP A 18 -0.60 -12.84 1.69
C ASP A 18 -0.99 -14.29 1.35
N SER A 19 -0.04 -15.20 1.51
CA SER A 19 -0.23 -16.62 1.16
C SER A 19 -1.24 -17.35 2.06
N GLY A 20 -1.65 -16.74 3.16
CA GLY A 20 -2.64 -17.31 4.11
C GLY A 20 -4.08 -16.88 3.85
N ILE A 21 -4.32 -15.96 2.88
CA ILE A 21 -5.63 -15.35 2.66
C ILE A 21 -6.13 -15.63 1.24
N THR A 22 -7.32 -16.24 1.13
CA THR A 22 -7.95 -16.40 -0.18
C THR A 22 -8.56 -15.08 -0.68
N PRO A 23 -8.81 -14.92 -2.00
CA PRO A 23 -9.53 -13.76 -2.50
C PRO A 23 -10.90 -13.53 -1.84
N TYR A 24 -11.62 -14.59 -1.51
CA TYR A 24 -12.89 -14.46 -0.80
C TYR A 24 -12.70 -14.06 0.66
N ASP A 25 -11.69 -14.58 1.37
CA ASP A 25 -11.41 -14.17 2.75
C ASP A 25 -11.07 -12.67 2.83
N TYR A 26 -10.27 -12.17 1.89
CA TYR A 26 -10.00 -10.75 1.77
C TYR A 26 -11.28 -9.95 1.47
N PHE A 27 -12.13 -10.45 0.58
CA PHE A 27 -13.37 -9.82 0.16
C PHE A 27 -14.39 -9.74 1.30
N LYS A 28 -14.66 -10.85 2.00
CA LYS A 28 -15.63 -10.91 3.11
C LYS A 28 -15.26 -10.02 4.29
N GLY A 29 -13.98 -9.76 4.50
CA GLY A 29 -13.51 -8.80 5.51
C GLY A 29 -13.93 -7.35 5.23
N ARG A 30 -14.41 -7.04 4.03
CA ARG A 30 -14.76 -5.70 3.57
C ARG A 30 -16.21 -5.56 3.07
N THR A 31 -16.90 -6.66 2.87
CA THR A 31 -18.27 -6.69 2.33
C THR A 31 -19.10 -7.75 3.04
N MET A 32 -20.43 -7.59 3.03
CA MET A 32 -21.37 -8.60 3.55
C MET A 32 -21.96 -9.47 2.43
N ILE A 33 -21.24 -9.65 1.34
CA ILE A 33 -21.74 -10.40 0.17
C ILE A 33 -21.45 -11.89 0.37
N PRO A 34 -22.46 -12.78 0.18
CA PRO A 34 -22.30 -14.21 0.31
C PRO A 34 -21.32 -14.81 -0.70
N GLU A 35 -20.72 -15.94 -0.34
CA GLU A 35 -19.70 -16.62 -1.13
C GLU A 35 -20.21 -17.15 -2.48
N ASP A 36 -21.44 -17.61 -2.53
CA ASP A 36 -22.08 -18.09 -3.75
C ASP A 36 -22.20 -16.98 -4.81
N LEU A 37 -22.57 -15.78 -4.39
CA LEU A 37 -22.58 -14.60 -5.28
C LEU A 37 -21.18 -14.20 -5.71
N PHE A 38 -20.20 -14.19 -4.79
CA PHE A 38 -18.80 -13.96 -5.14
C PHE A 38 -18.33 -14.96 -6.20
N ASN A 39 -18.55 -16.26 -5.98
CA ASN A 39 -18.12 -17.32 -6.89
C ASN A 39 -18.83 -17.24 -8.24
N SER A 40 -20.13 -16.89 -8.26
CA SER A 40 -20.89 -16.68 -9.50
C SER A 40 -20.29 -15.53 -10.33
N ARG A 41 -19.99 -14.42 -9.68
CA ARG A 41 -19.36 -13.25 -10.35
C ARG A 41 -17.92 -13.53 -10.78
N LEU A 42 -17.17 -14.28 -9.98
CA LEU A 42 -15.81 -14.72 -10.32
C LEU A 42 -15.79 -15.56 -11.62
N LYS A 43 -16.71 -16.53 -11.73
CA LYS A 43 -16.88 -17.32 -12.96
C LYS A 43 -17.24 -16.46 -14.17
N LYS A 44 -18.09 -15.43 -13.99
CA LYS A 44 -18.42 -14.47 -15.03
C LYS A 44 -17.18 -13.67 -15.46
N LEU A 45 -16.40 -13.16 -14.51
CA LEU A 45 -15.17 -12.41 -14.78
C LEU A 45 -14.12 -13.27 -15.50
N ASN A 46 -14.02 -14.55 -15.18
CA ASN A 46 -13.17 -15.48 -15.91
C ASN A 46 -13.62 -15.64 -17.38
N LYS A 47 -14.93 -15.86 -17.62
CA LYS A 47 -15.47 -15.95 -18.98
C LYS A 47 -15.24 -14.67 -19.81
N LEU A 48 -15.17 -13.52 -19.15
CA LEU A 48 -14.90 -12.23 -19.78
C LEU A 48 -13.40 -11.92 -19.91
N GLY A 49 -12.54 -12.84 -19.48
CA GLY A 49 -11.09 -12.73 -19.62
C GLY A 49 -10.40 -11.82 -18.59
N PHE A 50 -11.06 -11.41 -17.50
CA PHE A 50 -10.46 -10.58 -16.45
C PHE A 50 -9.66 -11.39 -15.43
N VAL A 51 -10.01 -12.65 -15.22
CA VAL A 51 -9.48 -13.50 -14.16
C VAL A 51 -9.07 -14.84 -14.73
N ASP A 52 -7.94 -15.36 -14.26
CA ASP A 52 -7.51 -16.73 -14.46
C ASP A 52 -7.85 -17.55 -13.21
N LEU A 53 -8.61 -18.65 -13.39
CA LEU A 53 -9.02 -19.55 -12.30
C LEU A 53 -8.03 -20.68 -12.04
N THR A 54 -6.81 -20.60 -12.59
CA THR A 54 -5.72 -21.50 -12.20
C THR A 54 -5.42 -21.35 -10.69
N ASN A 55 -4.73 -22.31 -10.12
CA ASN A 55 -4.38 -22.26 -8.71
C ASN A 55 -2.92 -21.74 -8.56
N PRO A 56 -2.68 -20.56 -7.96
CA PRO A 56 -3.67 -19.65 -7.35
C PRO A 56 -4.47 -18.82 -8.37
N VAL A 57 -5.68 -18.42 -7.97
CA VAL A 57 -6.52 -17.49 -8.75
C VAL A 57 -5.75 -16.17 -8.93
N SER A 58 -5.71 -15.66 -10.15
CA SER A 58 -4.95 -14.46 -10.50
C SER A 58 -5.68 -13.54 -11.47
N LEU A 59 -5.25 -12.28 -11.52
CA LEU A 59 -5.74 -11.36 -12.54
C LEU A 59 -5.03 -11.61 -13.87
N SER A 60 -5.80 -11.64 -14.95
CA SER A 60 -5.25 -11.54 -16.30
C SER A 60 -4.66 -10.14 -16.55
N PHE A 61 -4.03 -9.94 -17.69
CA PHE A 61 -3.60 -8.60 -18.12
C PHE A 61 -4.77 -7.60 -18.16
N LEU A 62 -5.93 -8.03 -18.68
CA LEU A 62 -7.15 -7.21 -18.72
C LEU A 62 -7.67 -6.90 -17.31
N GLY A 63 -7.69 -7.89 -16.42
CA GLY A 63 -8.11 -7.71 -15.03
C GLY A 63 -7.20 -6.76 -14.26
N ARG A 64 -5.87 -6.91 -14.41
CA ARG A 64 -4.92 -5.99 -13.77
C ARG A 64 -5.05 -4.56 -14.30
N GLY A 65 -5.26 -4.38 -15.61
CA GLY A 65 -5.50 -3.08 -16.24
C GLY A 65 -6.83 -2.42 -15.86
N SER A 66 -7.75 -3.17 -15.24
CA SER A 66 -9.06 -2.68 -14.84
C SER A 66 -9.12 -2.11 -13.42
N ILE A 67 -8.04 -2.21 -12.67
CA ILE A 67 -7.88 -1.63 -11.33
C ILE A 67 -6.68 -0.67 -11.32
N LYS A 68 -6.77 0.37 -10.50
CA LYS A 68 -5.70 1.35 -10.32
C LYS A 68 -5.03 1.16 -8.96
N VAL A 69 -3.74 0.86 -8.97
CA VAL A 69 -2.94 0.57 -7.78
C VAL A 69 -2.09 1.78 -7.41
N VAL A 70 -2.24 2.26 -6.18
CA VAL A 70 -1.46 3.36 -5.61
C VAL A 70 -0.49 2.80 -4.58
N LEU A 71 0.77 3.19 -4.66
CA LEU A 71 1.80 2.85 -3.69
C LEU A 71 2.18 4.10 -2.89
N VAL A 72 2.18 3.98 -1.57
CA VAL A 72 2.83 4.94 -0.68
C VAL A 72 3.93 4.24 0.10
N SER A 73 4.96 4.96 0.48
CA SER A 73 6.00 4.42 1.36
C SER A 73 6.27 5.36 2.54
N GLY A 74 6.64 4.79 3.69
CA GLY A 74 6.97 5.58 4.87
C GLY A 74 7.55 4.73 5.99
N VAL A 75 8.04 5.39 7.04
CA VAL A 75 8.50 4.68 8.24
C VAL A 75 7.32 4.25 9.10
N PHE A 76 6.30 5.09 9.26
CA PHE A 76 5.06 4.82 10.01
C PHE A 76 5.31 4.30 11.44
N ASP A 77 6.26 4.89 12.16
CA ASP A 77 6.64 4.43 13.49
C ASP A 77 5.59 4.80 14.54
N ILE A 78 5.43 6.09 14.85
CA ILE A 78 4.34 6.58 15.67
C ILE A 78 3.26 7.12 14.73
N LEU A 79 2.11 6.44 14.68
CA LEU A 79 1.00 6.87 13.85
C LEU A 79 0.36 8.13 14.45
N HIS A 80 0.08 9.10 13.58
CA HIS A 80 -0.55 10.38 13.94
C HIS A 80 -1.49 10.84 12.81
N PRO A 81 -2.35 11.84 13.04
CA PRO A 81 -3.33 12.31 12.05
C PRO A 81 -2.76 12.62 10.68
N GLY A 82 -1.52 13.10 10.60
CA GLY A 82 -0.84 13.35 9.32
C GLY A 82 -0.66 12.09 8.47
N HIS A 83 -0.31 10.95 9.09
CA HIS A 83 -0.24 9.67 8.38
C HIS A 83 -1.61 9.22 7.86
N ILE A 84 -2.65 9.33 8.70
CA ILE A 84 -4.02 8.97 8.32
C ILE A 84 -4.48 9.82 7.14
N HIS A 85 -4.23 11.13 7.19
CA HIS A 85 -4.57 12.05 6.10
C HIS A 85 -3.85 11.65 4.79
N THR A 86 -2.54 11.41 4.86
CA THR A 86 -1.73 11.00 3.69
C THR A 86 -2.25 9.70 3.08
N LEU A 87 -2.52 8.68 3.91
CA LEU A 87 -3.05 7.39 3.43
C LEU A 87 -4.44 7.54 2.82
N LYS A 88 -5.32 8.33 3.45
CA LYS A 88 -6.65 8.62 2.91
C LYS A 88 -6.58 9.37 1.58
N ALA A 89 -5.71 10.38 1.48
CA ALA A 89 -5.50 11.13 0.25
C ALA A 89 -4.92 10.23 -0.86
N ALA A 90 -3.93 9.39 -0.54
CA ALA A 90 -3.39 8.44 -1.51
C ALA A 90 -4.44 7.46 -2.03
N LYS A 91 -5.29 6.92 -1.14
CA LYS A 91 -6.39 6.01 -1.50
C LYS A 91 -7.36 6.61 -2.52
N SER A 92 -7.59 7.92 -2.49
CA SER A 92 -8.50 8.57 -3.44
C SER A 92 -8.02 8.60 -4.89
N TYR A 93 -6.76 8.26 -5.15
CA TYR A 93 -6.18 8.19 -6.50
C TYR A 93 -6.32 6.82 -7.16
N GLY A 94 -6.79 5.80 -6.44
CA GLY A 94 -6.91 4.46 -7.03
C GLY A 94 -7.84 3.51 -6.27
N ASP A 95 -7.97 2.32 -6.85
CA ASP A 95 -8.83 1.27 -6.32
C ASP A 95 -8.13 0.48 -5.20
N VAL A 96 -6.81 0.38 -5.24
CA VAL A 96 -5.97 -0.31 -4.25
C VAL A 96 -4.92 0.64 -3.70
N LEU A 97 -4.78 0.71 -2.38
CA LEU A 97 -3.67 1.37 -1.69
C LEU A 97 -2.73 0.33 -1.09
N VAL A 98 -1.51 0.30 -1.60
CA VAL A 98 -0.40 -0.47 -1.04
C VAL A 98 0.49 0.45 -0.22
N ALA A 99 0.55 0.21 1.09
CA ALA A 99 1.44 0.92 2.00
C ALA A 99 2.72 0.11 2.22
N VAL A 100 3.86 0.70 1.88
CA VAL A 100 5.18 0.07 2.03
C VAL A 100 5.88 0.64 3.25
N ILE A 101 6.12 -0.21 4.23
CA ILE A 101 6.80 0.12 5.47
C ILE A 101 8.32 0.03 5.25
N ALA A 102 9.03 1.13 5.46
CA ALA A 102 10.48 1.15 5.37
C ALA A 102 11.08 0.28 6.49
N ARG A 103 12.05 -0.56 6.14
CA ARG A 103 12.81 -1.33 7.15
C ARG A 103 13.53 -0.37 8.10
N THR A 104 13.74 -0.82 9.33
CA THR A 104 14.50 -0.07 10.32
C THR A 104 15.90 0.27 9.82
N SER A 105 16.57 -0.70 9.16
CA SER A 105 17.87 -0.50 8.50
C SER A 105 17.83 0.59 7.43
N THR A 106 16.80 0.61 6.59
CA THR A 106 16.62 1.62 5.53
C THR A 106 16.35 3.01 6.12
N ALA A 107 15.49 3.09 7.14
CA ALA A 107 15.16 4.35 7.78
C ALA A 107 16.37 4.98 8.50
N ARG A 108 17.23 4.17 9.12
CA ARG A 108 18.49 4.61 9.74
C ARG A 108 19.55 5.04 8.72
N LYS A 109 19.60 4.42 7.54
CA LYS A 109 20.48 4.86 6.45
C LYS A 109 20.12 6.25 5.93
N ILE A 110 18.82 6.60 5.89
CA ILE A 110 18.35 7.92 5.46
C ILE A 110 18.61 8.98 6.54
N ASN A 111 18.43 8.63 7.80
CA ASN A 111 18.69 9.49 8.95
C ASN A 111 19.19 8.66 10.13
N SER A 112 20.50 8.70 10.38
CA SER A 112 21.16 7.90 11.41
C SER A 112 20.76 8.28 12.84
N SER A 113 20.33 9.51 13.08
CA SER A 113 19.86 10.00 14.37
C SER A 113 18.40 9.63 14.67
N ARG A 114 17.70 9.01 13.70
CA ARG A 114 16.27 8.66 13.89
C ARG A 114 16.10 7.53 14.89
N VAL A 115 15.47 7.82 16.00
CA VAL A 115 14.98 6.82 16.95
C VAL A 115 13.72 6.18 16.39
N ILE A 116 13.69 4.86 16.27
CA ILE A 116 12.56 4.07 15.81
C ILE A 116 12.15 3.17 16.96
N TYR A 117 10.91 3.29 17.43
CA TYR A 117 10.39 2.58 18.60
C TYR A 117 9.87 1.18 18.24
N HIS A 118 9.13 1.08 17.12
CA HIS A 118 8.54 -0.18 16.70
C HIS A 118 9.36 -0.82 15.57
N ASP A 119 9.59 -2.12 15.64
CA ASP A 119 10.15 -2.84 14.50
C ASP A 119 9.21 -2.79 13.27
N GLU A 120 9.71 -3.17 12.12
CA GLU A 120 8.95 -3.10 10.88
C GLU A 120 7.75 -4.04 10.85
N ILE A 121 7.73 -5.12 11.66
CA ILE A 121 6.62 -6.07 11.73
C ILE A 121 5.44 -5.41 12.45
N LEU A 122 5.67 -4.82 13.62
CA LEU A 122 4.65 -4.11 14.39
C LEU A 122 4.12 -2.90 13.61
N ARG A 123 5.01 -2.16 12.92
CA ARG A 123 4.60 -1.04 12.07
C ARG A 123 3.73 -1.48 10.89
N LYS A 124 4.05 -2.63 10.28
CA LYS A 124 3.21 -3.24 9.24
C LYS A 124 1.83 -3.59 9.81
N GLU A 125 1.76 -4.21 10.98
CA GLU A 125 0.50 -4.57 11.63
C GLU A 125 -0.37 -3.35 11.90
N LEU A 126 0.19 -2.30 12.51
CA LEU A 126 -0.50 -1.03 12.75
C LEU A 126 -1.05 -0.41 11.47
N VAL A 127 -0.24 -0.36 10.42
CA VAL A 127 -0.65 0.22 9.12
C VAL A 127 -1.69 -0.65 8.42
N SER A 128 -1.60 -1.98 8.52
CA SER A 128 -2.59 -2.91 7.93
C SER A 128 -3.97 -2.77 8.56
N SER A 129 -4.04 -2.32 9.82
CA SER A 129 -5.29 -2.09 10.55
C SER A 129 -5.98 -0.77 10.14
N ILE A 130 -5.36 0.05 9.29
CA ILE A 130 -5.94 1.30 8.84
C ILE A 130 -6.93 1.04 7.70
N LYS A 131 -8.18 1.45 7.87
CA LYS A 131 -9.30 1.21 6.93
C LYS A 131 -8.99 1.56 5.47
N PHE A 132 -8.12 2.52 5.20
CA PHE A 132 -7.80 2.97 3.83
C PHE A 132 -6.73 2.11 3.16
N VAL A 133 -6.01 1.29 3.91
CA VAL A 133 -4.93 0.46 3.42
C VAL A 133 -5.47 -0.88 2.97
N ASP A 134 -5.25 -1.23 1.72
CA ASP A 134 -5.66 -2.52 1.18
C ASP A 134 -4.57 -3.57 1.38
N VAL A 135 -3.31 -3.19 1.25
CA VAL A 135 -2.14 -4.05 1.43
C VAL A 135 -1.07 -3.30 2.20
N ALA A 136 -0.51 -3.90 3.24
CA ALA A 136 0.68 -3.39 3.94
C ALA A 136 1.85 -4.35 3.73
N LEU A 137 2.98 -3.84 3.23
CA LEU A 137 4.18 -4.62 2.92
C LEU A 137 5.40 -4.03 3.62
N ILE A 138 6.33 -4.88 4.05
CA ILE A 138 7.67 -4.44 4.40
C ILE A 138 8.48 -4.32 3.10
N GLY A 139 9.09 -3.15 2.87
CA GLY A 139 9.88 -2.88 1.68
C GLY A 139 11.09 -3.82 1.55
N PHE A 140 11.54 -4.07 0.32
CA PHE A 140 12.77 -4.83 0.09
C PHE A 140 14.00 -4.03 0.56
N GLU A 141 14.97 -4.73 1.12
CA GLU A 141 16.15 -4.10 1.76
C GLU A 141 17.05 -3.37 0.77
N SER A 142 17.14 -3.85 -0.45
CA SER A 142 18.12 -3.41 -1.43
C SER A 142 17.69 -2.20 -2.26
N SER A 143 16.40 -1.96 -2.46
CA SER A 143 15.94 -0.88 -3.34
C SER A 143 14.43 -0.67 -3.28
N LEU A 144 14.02 0.61 -3.30
CA LEU A 144 12.63 1.01 -3.58
C LEU A 144 12.12 0.36 -4.87
N TYR A 145 12.94 0.31 -5.91
CA TYR A 145 12.54 -0.17 -7.23
C TYR A 145 12.19 -1.66 -7.25
N ARG A 146 12.83 -2.52 -6.43
CA ARG A 146 12.39 -3.92 -6.28
C ARG A 146 10.99 -4.02 -5.70
N THR A 147 10.64 -3.14 -4.78
CA THR A 147 9.27 -3.07 -4.24
C THR A 147 8.30 -2.61 -5.33
N VAL A 148 8.68 -1.63 -6.14
CA VAL A 148 7.87 -1.16 -7.27
C VAL A 148 7.68 -2.26 -8.33
N GLU A 149 8.73 -3.01 -8.67
CA GLU A 149 8.68 -4.16 -9.58
C GLU A 149 7.75 -5.27 -9.06
N TYR A 150 7.75 -5.51 -7.76
CA TYR A 150 6.89 -6.50 -7.10
C TYR A 150 5.42 -6.08 -7.05
N VAL A 151 5.16 -4.84 -6.67
CA VAL A 151 3.80 -4.28 -6.53
C VAL A 151 3.21 -3.91 -7.89
N LYS A 152 4.03 -3.46 -8.85
CA LYS A 152 3.62 -2.93 -10.16
C LYS A 152 2.52 -1.87 -10.03
N PRO A 153 2.75 -0.78 -9.28
CA PRO A 153 1.74 0.25 -9.09
C PRO A 153 1.53 1.07 -10.37
N ASP A 154 0.36 1.69 -10.50
CA ASP A 154 0.06 2.69 -11.54
C ASP A 154 0.48 4.09 -11.07
N ILE A 155 0.44 4.32 -9.75
CA ILE A 155 0.79 5.60 -9.13
C ILE A 155 1.70 5.37 -7.92
N ILE A 156 2.78 6.15 -7.81
CA ILE A 156 3.52 6.33 -6.55
C ILE A 156 3.11 7.68 -5.96
N ALA A 157 2.55 7.66 -4.75
CA ALA A 157 2.14 8.85 -4.02
C ALA A 157 3.19 9.19 -2.94
N LEU A 158 3.87 10.31 -3.10
CA LEU A 158 4.86 10.82 -2.17
C LEU A 158 4.20 11.72 -1.12
N GLY A 159 4.62 11.58 0.13
CA GLY A 159 4.29 12.56 1.17
C GLY A 159 4.91 13.92 0.87
N TYR A 160 4.31 14.98 1.42
CA TYR A 160 4.72 16.36 1.16
C TYR A 160 6.18 16.66 1.55
N ASP A 161 6.73 15.94 2.54
CA ASP A 161 8.05 16.15 3.12
C ASP A 161 9.08 15.08 2.71
N GLN A 162 8.74 14.20 1.79
CA GLN A 162 9.69 13.20 1.30
C GLN A 162 10.71 13.83 0.36
N ALA A 163 12.00 13.54 0.61
CA ALA A 163 13.12 14.13 -0.12
C ALA A 163 13.23 13.69 -1.60
N HIS A 164 12.60 12.57 -1.96
CA HIS A 164 12.68 12.05 -3.33
C HIS A 164 11.96 12.93 -4.33
N GLY A 165 12.63 13.23 -5.44
CA GLY A 165 12.05 13.97 -6.55
C GLY A 165 11.14 13.12 -7.42
N GLU A 166 9.94 13.63 -7.76
CA GLU A 166 8.97 12.92 -8.61
C GLU A 166 9.57 12.51 -9.97
N LYS A 167 10.30 13.46 -10.60
CA LYS A 167 10.94 13.23 -11.90
C LYS A 167 12.03 12.15 -11.83
N GLU A 168 12.79 12.11 -10.74
CA GLU A 168 13.85 11.13 -10.53
C GLU A 168 13.25 9.71 -10.44
N ILE A 169 12.23 9.53 -9.59
CA ILE A 169 11.55 8.23 -9.44
C ILE A 169 10.93 7.80 -10.76
N ALA A 170 10.18 8.67 -11.43
CA ALA A 170 9.53 8.36 -12.71
C ALA A 170 10.56 7.94 -13.78
N THR A 171 11.70 8.68 -13.88
CA THR A 171 12.77 8.37 -14.82
C THR A 171 13.40 7.00 -14.52
N ASN A 172 13.68 6.72 -13.25
CA ASN A 172 14.29 5.45 -12.85
C ASN A 172 13.33 4.26 -13.01
N CYS A 173 12.03 4.43 -12.82
CA CYS A 173 11.02 3.43 -13.12
C CYS A 173 10.94 3.15 -14.63
N ARG A 174 10.90 4.20 -15.45
CA ARG A 174 10.87 4.08 -16.92
C ARG A 174 12.08 3.34 -17.48
N LYS A 175 13.30 3.60 -16.95
CA LYS A 175 14.52 2.85 -17.31
C LYS A 175 14.42 1.35 -17.01
N ARG A 176 13.51 0.93 -16.14
CA ARG A 176 13.21 -0.46 -15.78
C ARG A 176 11.99 -1.03 -16.52
N GLY A 177 11.48 -0.30 -17.51
CA GLY A 177 10.27 -0.69 -18.25
C GLY A 177 8.97 -0.56 -17.48
N ILE A 178 8.98 0.23 -16.36
CA ILE A 178 7.79 0.46 -15.55
C ILE A 178 7.29 1.87 -15.85
N ASP A 179 6.13 1.95 -16.52
CA ASP A 179 5.45 3.22 -16.75
C ASP A 179 4.43 3.46 -15.65
N LEU A 180 4.65 4.53 -14.87
CA LEU A 180 3.79 4.91 -13.74
C LEU A 180 3.81 6.42 -13.54
N GLN A 181 2.78 6.92 -12.87
CA GLN A 181 2.70 8.31 -12.45
C GLN A 181 3.30 8.47 -11.04
N VAL A 182 4.06 9.54 -10.83
CA VAL A 182 4.50 9.95 -9.48
C VAL A 182 3.83 11.26 -9.14
N ILE A 183 3.15 11.30 -8.00
CA ILE A 183 2.43 12.47 -7.49
C ILE A 183 2.93 12.83 -6.09
N ARG A 184 2.86 14.10 -5.74
CA ARG A 184 3.10 14.58 -4.37
C ARG A 184 1.79 14.96 -3.71
N LEU A 185 1.56 14.41 -2.53
CA LEU A 185 0.36 14.70 -1.74
C LEU A 185 0.59 15.95 -0.89
N ASN A 186 -0.43 16.80 -0.80
CA ASN A 186 -0.46 17.89 0.16
C ASN A 186 -1.09 17.41 1.46
N THR A 187 -0.55 17.84 2.60
CA THR A 187 -1.19 17.58 3.90
C THR A 187 -1.71 18.89 4.49
N PRO A 188 -2.95 18.90 5.01
CA PRO A 188 -3.48 20.07 5.71
C PRO A 188 -2.88 20.26 7.11
N ILE A 189 -2.12 19.25 7.64
CA ILE A 189 -1.54 19.27 8.97
C ILE A 189 0.00 19.07 8.88
N PRO A 190 0.73 20.00 8.22
CA PRO A 190 2.17 19.84 7.98
C PRO A 190 3.01 19.95 9.27
N LYS A 191 2.46 20.55 10.34
CA LYS A 191 3.17 20.74 11.63
C LYS A 191 3.20 19.48 12.49
N ILE A 192 2.32 18.49 12.25
CA ILE A 192 2.27 17.27 13.04
C ILE A 192 3.21 16.25 12.42
N LYS A 193 4.33 15.97 13.06
CA LYS A 193 5.33 14.99 12.69
C LYS A 193 5.64 14.06 13.84
N SER A 194 5.95 12.79 13.55
CA SER A 194 6.41 11.84 14.57
C SER A 194 7.62 12.36 15.36
N THR A 195 8.50 13.12 14.72
CA THR A 195 9.67 13.72 15.37
C THR A 195 9.26 14.71 16.44
N SER A 196 8.32 15.63 16.15
CA SER A 196 7.84 16.61 17.11
C SER A 196 7.14 15.94 18.30
N ILE A 197 6.36 14.89 18.05
CA ILE A 197 5.72 14.11 19.12
C ILE A 197 6.79 13.47 20.04
N LYS A 198 7.84 12.91 19.45
CA LYS A 198 8.95 12.29 20.18
C LYS A 198 9.73 13.31 21.03
N GLU A 199 9.95 14.50 20.48
CA GLU A 199 10.63 15.59 21.19
C GLU A 199 9.81 16.10 22.38
N GLU A 200 8.48 16.20 22.23
CA GLU A 200 7.57 16.63 23.32
C GLU A 200 7.45 15.59 24.44
N LEU A 201 7.32 14.32 24.07
CA LEU A 201 7.10 13.24 25.03
C LEU A 201 8.40 12.74 25.68
N GLY A 202 9.57 13.05 25.09
CA GLY A 202 10.87 12.62 25.60
C GLY A 202 10.99 11.10 25.68
N THR A 203 11.73 10.61 26.69
CA THR A 203 11.90 9.18 26.97
C THR A 203 10.72 8.55 27.72
N SER A 204 9.78 9.36 28.20
CA SER A 204 8.70 8.92 29.11
C SER A 204 7.61 8.05 28.45
N ILE A 205 7.64 7.83 27.14
CA ILE A 205 6.64 6.98 26.46
C ILE A 205 6.72 5.51 26.90
N TYR A 206 7.82 5.08 27.48
CA TYR A 206 8.08 3.70 27.88
C TYR A 206 8.37 3.49 29.37
N ASP A 207 8.24 4.54 30.17
CA ASP A 207 8.37 4.46 31.63
C ASP A 207 7.02 4.17 32.34
N ILE A 208 6.09 3.51 31.60
CA ILE A 208 4.81 3.05 32.16
C ILE A 208 4.87 1.56 32.42
#